data_f6098c819f720321e93d87ec0c0b581b
#
_entry.id   f6098c819f720321e93d87ec0c0b581b
#
_cell.length_a   1.000
_cell.length_b   1.000
_cell.length_c   1.000
_cell.angle_alpha   90.00
_cell.angle_beta   90.00
_cell.angle_gamma   90.00
#
_symmetry.space_group_name_H-M   'P 1'
#
loop_
_entity.id
_entity.type
_entity.pdbx_description
1 polymer ?
#
loop_
_entity_poly.entity_id
_entity_poly.type
_entity_poly.pdbx_seq_one_letter_code
_entity_poly.pdbx_strand_id
1 'polypeptide(L)' 'MITVYSKPNCPQCTATYRKLKALGLPFNSIDVTEDADALAFIRALGYQQAPVVVVREGAQIKEHWSGFRPDLLKKYELKE' A
#
# COMPACT_ATOMS: atom_id res chain seq x y z
N MET A 1 -5.73 6.62 -6.35
CA MET A 1 -4.45 6.86 -5.66
C MET A 1 -4.10 5.67 -4.79
N ILE A 2 -2.89 5.16 -4.92
CA ILE A 2 -2.40 4.04 -4.13
C ILE A 2 -1.43 4.57 -3.08
N THR A 3 -1.64 4.17 -1.82
CA THR A 3 -0.75 4.50 -0.72
C THR A 3 -0.26 3.19 -0.09
N VAL A 4 1.05 3.08 0.09
CA VAL A 4 1.66 1.92 0.75
C VAL A 4 2.14 2.36 2.13
N TYR A 5 1.57 1.76 3.16
CA TYR A 5 1.98 1.98 4.54
C TYR A 5 3.02 0.93 4.87
N SER A 6 4.23 1.38 5.19
CA SER A 6 5.40 0.51 5.29
C SER A 6 6.17 0.72 6.57
N LYS A 7 7.22 -0.07 6.75
CA LYS A 7 8.18 0.07 7.85
C LYS A 7 9.58 -0.29 7.33
N PRO A 8 10.65 0.10 8.05
CA PRO A 8 12.00 -0.32 7.68
C PRO A 8 12.17 -1.84 7.75
N ASN A 9 13.08 -2.37 6.95
CA ASN A 9 13.45 -3.79 6.95
C ASN A 9 12.25 -4.69 6.67
N CYS A 10 11.47 -4.35 5.66
CA CYS A 10 10.26 -5.07 5.29
C CYS A 10 10.41 -5.61 3.85
N PRO A 11 10.76 -6.90 3.68
CA PRO A 11 10.92 -7.46 2.33
C PRO A 11 9.66 -7.40 1.49
N GLN A 12 8.49 -7.61 2.11
CA GLN A 12 7.21 -7.53 1.38
C GLN A 12 6.88 -6.10 0.95
N CYS A 13 7.30 -5.11 1.74
CA CYS A 13 7.16 -3.70 1.34
C CYS A 13 8.01 -3.42 0.10
N THR A 14 9.25 -3.89 0.10
CA THR A 14 10.15 -3.74 -1.04
C THR A 14 9.58 -4.42 -2.29
N ALA A 15 9.06 -5.63 -2.14
CA ALA A 15 8.44 -6.36 -3.25
C ALA A 15 7.25 -5.60 -3.80
N THR A 16 6.44 -5.00 -2.93
CA THR A 16 5.28 -4.18 -3.32
C THR A 16 5.71 -2.97 -4.15
N TYR A 17 6.76 -2.27 -3.70
CA TYR A 17 7.29 -1.13 -4.45
C TYR A 17 7.78 -1.53 -5.84
N ARG A 18 8.52 -2.64 -5.91
CA ARG A 18 9.03 -3.13 -7.20
C ARG A 18 7.90 -3.47 -8.16
N LYS A 19 6.86 -4.11 -7.65
CA LYS A 19 5.72 -4.49 -8.48
C LYS A 19 4.96 -3.26 -8.98
N LEU A 20 4.74 -2.28 -8.10
CA LEU A 20 4.08 -1.03 -8.49
C LEU A 20 4.86 -0.31 -9.59
N LYS A 21 6.18 -0.24 -9.45
CA LYS A 21 7.04 0.38 -10.47
C LYS A 21 7.00 -0.40 -11.78
N ALA A 22 7.04 -1.73 -11.70
CA ALA A 22 6.99 -2.57 -12.90
C ALA A 22 5.66 -2.43 -13.65
N LEU A 23 4.56 -2.19 -12.92
CA LEU A 23 3.25 -1.99 -13.51
C LEU A 23 3.01 -0.54 -13.96
N GLY A 24 3.97 0.36 -13.71
CA GLY A 24 3.82 1.77 -14.07
C GLY A 24 2.80 2.51 -13.23
N LEU A 25 2.51 2.03 -12.01
CA LEU A 25 1.51 2.62 -11.14
C LEU A 25 2.14 3.63 -10.19
N PRO A 26 1.66 4.89 -10.20
CA PRO A 26 2.12 5.86 -9.20
C PRO A 26 1.57 5.50 -7.82
N PHE A 27 2.36 5.76 -6.80
CA PHE A 27 1.96 5.48 -5.42
C PHE A 27 2.66 6.41 -4.44
N ASN A 28 2.05 6.58 -3.28
CA ASN A 28 2.68 7.24 -2.14
C ASN A 28 3.13 6.18 -1.14
N SER A 29 4.21 6.47 -0.42
CA SER A 29 4.73 5.59 0.61
C SER A 29 4.80 6.35 1.93
N ILE A 30 4.28 5.74 2.99
CA ILE A 30 4.30 6.31 4.33
C ILE A 30 4.93 5.31 5.29
N ASP A 31 5.96 5.75 6.02
CA ASP A 31 6.60 4.94 7.05
C ASP A 31 5.81 5.12 8.35
N VAL A 32 5.12 4.07 8.77
CA VAL A 32 4.26 4.14 9.97
C VAL A 32 5.05 4.19 11.27
N THR A 33 6.36 3.92 11.23
CA THR A 33 7.20 4.07 12.41
C THR A 33 7.53 5.53 12.68
N GLU A 34 7.32 6.41 11.70
CA GLU A 34 7.58 7.84 11.80
C GLU A 34 6.30 8.68 11.74
N ASP A 35 5.14 8.04 11.62
CA ASP A 35 3.87 8.73 11.47
C ASP A 35 2.81 8.03 12.33
N ALA A 36 2.57 8.59 13.51
CA ALA A 36 1.65 7.99 14.48
C ALA A 36 0.21 7.95 13.97
N ASP A 37 -0.20 8.97 13.21
CA ASP A 37 -1.55 9.00 12.66
C ASP A 37 -1.74 7.93 11.60
N ALA A 38 -0.72 7.70 10.76
CA ALA A 38 -0.76 6.63 9.77
C ALA A 38 -0.83 5.25 10.43
N LEU A 39 -0.06 5.05 11.50
CA LEU A 39 -0.09 3.80 12.25
C LEU A 39 -1.49 3.56 12.85
N ALA A 40 -2.08 4.59 13.45
CA ALA A 40 -3.42 4.51 14.01
C ALA A 40 -4.45 4.18 12.93
N PHE A 41 -4.29 4.77 11.75
CA PHE A 41 -5.19 4.54 10.63
C PHE A 41 -5.19 3.07 10.18
N ILE A 42 -4.02 2.46 9.97
CA ILE A 42 -3.96 1.07 9.52
C ILE A 42 -4.42 0.10 10.60
N ARG A 43 -4.19 0.43 11.88
CA ARG A 43 -4.71 -0.37 13.00
C ARG A 43 -6.22 -0.31 13.08
N ALA A 44 -6.81 0.85 12.80
CA ALA A 44 -8.26 1.00 12.75
C ALA A 44 -8.88 0.16 11.63
N LEU A 45 -8.14 -0.10 10.56
CA LEU A 45 -8.57 -1.01 9.49
C LEU A 45 -8.41 -2.49 9.87
N GLY A 46 -7.78 -2.77 11.01
CA GLY A 46 -7.60 -4.14 11.50
C GLY A 46 -6.25 -4.77 11.19
N TYR A 47 -5.30 -3.99 10.71
CA TYR A 47 -3.99 -4.52 10.31
C TYR A 47 -2.94 -4.31 11.39
N GLN A 48 -2.05 -5.29 11.54
CA GLN A 48 -0.94 -5.24 12.48
C GLN A 48 0.42 -5.43 11.81
N GLN A 49 0.43 -5.66 10.49
CA GLN A 49 1.66 -5.94 9.75
C GLN A 49 1.75 -5.09 8.49
N ALA A 50 2.96 -4.68 8.16
CA ALA A 50 3.26 -3.99 6.91
C ALA A 50 3.61 -5.01 5.82
N PRO A 51 3.41 -4.69 4.54
CA PRO A 51 2.82 -3.46 4.06
C PRO A 51 1.30 -3.48 4.15
N VAL A 52 0.69 -2.31 4.28
CA VAL A 52 -0.74 -2.16 4.07
C VAL A 52 -0.93 -1.26 2.86
N VAL A 53 -1.67 -1.75 1.87
CA VAL A 53 -1.93 -1.00 0.64
C VAL A 53 -3.36 -0.50 0.69
N VAL A 54 -3.55 0.79 0.45
CA VAL A 54 -4.87 1.42 0.42
C VAL A 54 -5.06 2.06 -0.94
N VAL A 55 -6.11 1.66 -1.62
CA VAL A 55 -6.49 2.24 -2.91
C VAL A 55 -7.66 3.18 -2.69
N ARG A 56 -7.46 4.45 -3.00
CA ARG A 56 -8.50 5.47 -2.88
C ARG A 56 -8.95 5.93 -4.24
N GLU A 57 -10.22 6.25 -4.30
CA GLU A 57 -10.84 6.87 -5.47
C GLU A 57 -11.55 8.14 -4.98
N GLY A 58 -10.92 9.28 -5.25
CA GLY A 58 -11.34 10.53 -4.63
C GLY A 58 -11.13 10.46 -3.12
N ALA A 59 -12.16 10.78 -2.34
CA ALA A 59 -12.11 10.75 -0.88
C ALA A 59 -12.46 9.37 -0.29
N GLN A 60 -12.82 8.41 -1.14
CA GLN A 60 -13.30 7.10 -0.68
C GLN A 60 -12.23 6.04 -0.80
N ILE A 61 -12.20 5.13 0.17
CA ILE A 61 -11.35 3.94 0.11
C ILE A 61 -12.08 2.91 -0.75
N LYS A 62 -11.46 2.53 -1.86
CA LYS A 62 -12.02 1.55 -2.78
C LYS A 62 -11.69 0.13 -2.34
N GLU A 63 -10.44 -0.07 -1.90
CA GLU A 63 -9.94 -1.39 -1.54
C GLU A 63 -8.72 -1.22 -0.63
N HIS A 64 -8.50 -2.19 0.26
CA HIS A 64 -7.27 -2.23 1.05
C HIS A 64 -6.92 -3.67 1.39
N TRP A 65 -5.62 -3.93 1.59
CA TRP A 65 -5.12 -5.25 1.96
C TRP A 65 -3.79 -5.12 2.66
N SER A 66 -3.32 -6.23 3.24
CA SER A 66 -2.01 -6.33 3.87
C SER A 66 -1.17 -7.38 3.15
N GLY A 67 0.14 -7.20 3.17
CA GLY A 67 1.10 -8.11 2.56
C GLY A 67 1.35 -7.82 1.09
N PHE A 68 2.25 -8.60 0.50
CA PHE A 68 2.55 -8.49 -0.92
C PHE A 68 1.51 -9.28 -1.73
N ARG A 69 0.68 -8.57 -2.44
CA ARG A 69 -0.41 -9.15 -3.25
C ARG A 69 -0.31 -8.66 -4.70
N PRO A 70 0.58 -9.27 -5.49
CA PRO A 70 0.75 -8.84 -6.88
C PRO A 70 -0.51 -9.03 -7.72
N ASP A 71 -1.33 -10.03 -7.39
CA ASP A 71 -2.60 -10.25 -8.05
C ASP A 71 -3.54 -9.04 -7.91
N LEU A 72 -3.58 -8.44 -6.72
CA LEU A 72 -4.43 -7.27 -6.48
C LEU A 72 -3.86 -6.02 -7.12
N LEU A 73 -2.54 -5.86 -7.09
CA LEU A 73 -1.88 -4.71 -7.72
C LEU A 73 -2.10 -4.70 -9.23
N LYS A 74 -2.06 -5.88 -9.85
CA LYS A 74 -2.20 -6.01 -11.29
C LYS A 74 -3.55 -5.52 -11.81
N LYS A 75 -4.59 -5.56 -10.97
CA LYS A 75 -5.91 -5.04 -11.35
C LYS A 75 -5.90 -3.56 -11.72
N TYR A 76 -4.94 -2.82 -11.18
CA TYR A 76 -4.84 -1.38 -11.38
C TYR A 76 -3.85 -0.99 -12.46
N GLU A 77 -3.25 -1.97 -13.14
CA GLU A 77 -2.34 -1.71 -14.24
C GLU A 77 -3.08 -0.95 -15.35
N LEU A 78 -2.47 0.15 -15.79
CA LEU A 78 -3.04 0.92 -16.89
C LEU A 78 -2.86 0.14 -18.19
N LYS A 79 -3.97 -0.17 -18.82
CA LYS A 79 -3.97 -0.84 -20.13
C LYS A 79 -4.37 0.17 -21.18
N GLU A 80 -3.53 0.28 -22.18
CA GLU A 80 -3.80 1.12 -23.34
C GLU A 80 -4.46 0.29 -24.45
#